data_e3180a078484f5ce159600cb79625a3c
#
_entry.id   e3180a078484f5ce159600cb79625a3c
#
_cell.length_a   1.000
_cell.length_b   1.000
_cell.length_c   1.000
_cell.angle_alpha   90.00
_cell.angle_beta   90.00
_cell.angle_gamma   90.00
#
_symmetry.space_group_name_H-M   'P 1'
#
loop_
_entity.id
_entity.type
_entity.pdbx_description
1 polymer ?
#
loop_
_entity_poly.entity_id
_entity_poly.type
_entity_poly.pdbx_seq_one_letter_code
_entity_poly.pdbx_strand_id
1 'polypeptide(L)'
;MTNIDSPVTYLDTDKAWDILASQRLGRLGVQSDVGVDIFPVNYAVDGESIVFRTAEGAKLTSLCSNSLVTFETDSWNEIAGYSVVAKGHAAPVTDEAEIAQVEALGLRPWVPTVKTTFVRIYVTSISGRKFSFGQDPIEKYR
;
A
#
# COMPACT_ATOMS: atom_id res chain seq x y z
N MET A 1 12.23 20.48 20.31
CA MET A 1 10.92 20.96 20.75
C MET A 1 9.84 20.32 19.91
N THR A 2 8.88 19.70 20.55
CA THR A 2 7.77 19.11 19.82
C THR A 2 6.84 20.20 19.33
N ASN A 3 6.55 20.22 18.04
CA ASN A 3 5.59 21.16 17.51
C ASN A 3 4.17 20.56 17.68
N ILE A 4 3.58 20.81 18.84
CA ILE A 4 2.27 20.28 19.18
C ILE A 4 1.13 20.85 18.34
N ASP A 5 1.39 21.97 17.67
CA ASP A 5 0.40 22.62 16.83
C ASP A 5 0.46 22.16 15.37
N SER A 6 1.46 21.33 15.02
CA SER A 6 1.56 20.81 13.66
C SER A 6 0.47 19.76 13.42
N PRO A 7 -0.40 19.96 12.42
CA PRO A 7 -1.41 18.97 12.09
C PRO A 7 -0.84 17.71 11.43
N VAL A 8 0.41 17.77 10.97
CA VAL A 8 1.04 16.65 10.27
C VAL A 8 2.34 16.30 10.98
N THR A 9 2.50 15.03 11.32
CA THR A 9 3.76 14.52 11.87
C THR A 9 4.20 13.30 11.07
N TYR A 10 5.52 13.12 10.96
CA TYR A 10 6.08 11.95 10.30
C TYR A 10 6.17 10.80 11.28
N LEU A 11 5.86 9.61 10.81
CA LEU A 11 5.98 8.38 11.57
C LEU A 11 7.37 7.80 11.41
N ASP A 12 7.87 7.11 12.43
CA ASP A 12 9.07 6.30 12.24
C ASP A 12 8.75 5.08 11.36
N THR A 13 9.81 4.42 10.91
CA THR A 13 9.69 3.29 9.98
C THR A 13 8.88 2.15 10.57
N ASP A 14 9.10 1.80 11.83
CA ASP A 14 8.39 0.70 12.47
C ASP A 14 6.89 0.97 12.56
N LYS A 15 6.52 2.19 12.91
CA LYS A 15 5.12 2.59 12.98
C LYS A 15 4.46 2.59 11.61
N ALA A 16 5.19 3.02 10.57
CA ALA A 16 4.69 2.98 9.21
C ALA A 16 4.41 1.54 8.78
N TRP A 17 5.30 0.60 9.07
CA TRP A 17 5.06 -0.82 8.79
C TRP A 17 3.87 -1.37 9.57
N ASP A 18 3.71 -0.99 10.83
CA ASP A 18 2.57 -1.43 11.65
C ASP A 18 1.25 -0.98 11.04
N ILE A 19 1.17 0.25 10.59
CA ILE A 19 -0.04 0.78 9.95
C ILE A 19 -0.30 0.06 8.62
N LEU A 20 0.74 -0.13 7.82
CA LEU A 20 0.63 -0.85 6.56
C LEU A 20 0.08 -2.27 6.79
N ALA A 21 0.60 -2.97 7.79
CA ALA A 21 0.17 -4.32 8.13
C ALA A 21 -1.25 -4.38 8.70
N SER A 22 -1.75 -3.28 9.25
CA SER A 22 -3.08 -3.24 9.87
C SER A 22 -4.23 -3.09 8.88
N GLN A 23 -3.93 -2.71 7.64
CA GLN A 23 -4.93 -2.48 6.60
C GLN A 23 -4.95 -3.63 5.61
N ARG A 24 -6.02 -3.72 4.83
CA ARG A 24 -6.21 -4.77 3.82
C ARG A 24 -6.40 -4.24 2.42
N LEU A 25 -6.71 -2.96 2.31
CA LEU A 25 -6.92 -2.30 1.03
C LEU A 25 -5.89 -1.20 0.85
N GLY A 26 -5.25 -1.19 -0.29
CA GLY A 26 -4.34 -0.13 -0.69
C GLY A 26 -4.48 0.17 -2.17
N ARG A 27 -3.65 1.07 -2.64
CA ARG A 27 -3.60 1.48 -4.04
C ARG A 27 -2.21 1.26 -4.57
N LEU A 28 -2.16 0.60 -5.72
CA LEU A 28 -0.92 0.35 -6.45
C LEU A 28 -0.81 1.35 -7.58
N GLY A 29 0.26 2.12 -7.61
CA GLY A 29 0.58 3.03 -8.70
C GLY A 29 1.64 2.41 -9.60
N VAL A 30 1.34 2.31 -10.88
CA VAL A 30 2.19 1.68 -11.89
C VAL A 30 2.39 2.64 -13.04
N GLN A 31 3.64 2.83 -13.43
CA GLN A 31 3.99 3.64 -14.61
C GLN A 31 3.63 2.89 -15.87
N SER A 32 2.95 3.57 -16.79
CA SER A 32 2.66 3.06 -18.12
C SER A 32 3.09 4.10 -19.17
N ASP A 33 2.97 3.75 -20.45
CA ASP A 33 3.33 4.65 -21.56
C ASP A 33 2.49 5.92 -21.59
N VAL A 34 1.29 5.86 -21.03
CA VAL A 34 0.35 6.99 -21.06
C VAL A 34 0.24 7.71 -19.72
N GLY A 35 1.06 7.35 -18.74
CA GLY A 35 1.06 7.99 -17.43
C GLY A 35 1.13 6.98 -16.30
N VAL A 36 0.56 7.31 -15.15
CA VAL A 36 0.50 6.44 -13.99
C VAL A 36 -0.91 5.90 -13.84
N ASP A 37 -1.03 4.58 -13.81
CA ASP A 37 -2.28 3.91 -13.50
C ASP A 37 -2.35 3.59 -12.01
N ILE A 38 -3.53 3.72 -11.42
CA ILE A 38 -3.75 3.44 -10.01
C ILE A 38 -4.81 2.36 -9.89
N PHE A 39 -4.50 1.32 -9.13
CA PHE A 39 -5.39 0.17 -8.92
C PHE A 39 -5.63 -0.04 -7.43
N PRO A 40 -6.90 -0.17 -6.98
CA PRO A 40 -7.17 -0.66 -5.63
C PRO A 40 -6.87 -2.17 -5.57
N VAL A 41 -6.16 -2.58 -4.54
CA VAL A 41 -5.81 -3.99 -4.35
C VAL A 41 -5.93 -4.38 -2.88
N ASN A 42 -6.39 -5.61 -2.65
CA ASN A 42 -6.27 -6.23 -1.34
C ASN A 42 -4.86 -6.80 -1.20
N TYR A 43 -4.28 -6.64 -0.03
CA TYR A 43 -2.89 -6.99 0.17
C TYR A 43 -2.65 -7.56 1.57
N ALA A 44 -1.48 -8.13 1.75
CA ALA A 44 -0.95 -8.51 3.04
C ALA A 44 0.53 -8.12 3.11
N VAL A 45 1.01 -7.86 4.30
CA VAL A 45 2.43 -7.61 4.55
C VAL A 45 3.09 -8.92 4.96
N ASP A 46 4.24 -9.20 4.38
CA ASP A 46 5.06 -10.37 4.66
C ASP A 46 6.52 -9.93 4.80
N GLY A 47 6.98 -9.78 6.03
CA GLY A 47 8.28 -9.19 6.29
C GLY A 47 8.34 -7.75 5.80
N GLU A 48 9.34 -7.42 5.01
CA GLU A 48 9.50 -6.11 4.38
C GLU A 48 8.98 -6.11 2.95
N SER A 49 7.91 -6.84 2.70
CA SER A 49 7.28 -6.93 1.40
C SER A 49 5.78 -6.85 1.50
N ILE A 50 5.16 -6.50 0.38
CA ILE A 50 3.72 -6.42 0.21
C ILE A 50 3.33 -7.44 -0.84
N VAL A 51 2.33 -8.27 -0.54
CA VAL A 51 1.84 -9.29 -1.46
C VAL A 51 0.39 -9.00 -1.80
N PHE A 52 0.06 -9.11 -3.07
CA PHE A 52 -1.32 -8.99 -3.53
C PHE A 52 -1.61 -9.99 -4.64
N ARG A 53 -2.89 -10.19 -4.92
CA ARG A 53 -3.34 -11.04 -6.02
C ARG A 53 -3.83 -10.17 -7.15
N THR A 54 -3.58 -10.59 -8.37
CA THR A 54 -4.10 -9.91 -9.55
C THR A 54 -4.49 -10.93 -10.61
N ALA A 55 -5.56 -10.64 -11.34
CA ALA A 55 -5.87 -11.38 -12.56
C ALA A 55 -4.89 -10.93 -13.66
N GLU A 56 -4.66 -11.81 -14.62
CA GLU A 56 -3.88 -11.44 -15.80
C GLU A 56 -4.56 -10.29 -16.55
N GLY A 57 -3.75 -9.39 -17.12
CA GLY A 57 -4.27 -8.26 -17.88
C GLY A 57 -3.29 -7.10 -17.92
N ALA A 58 -3.81 -5.91 -18.17
CA ALA A 58 -3.01 -4.69 -18.37
C ALA A 58 -2.11 -4.38 -17.17
N LYS A 59 -2.60 -4.60 -15.95
CA LYS A 59 -1.83 -4.37 -14.72
C LYS A 59 -0.59 -5.25 -14.67
N LEU A 60 -0.75 -6.55 -14.93
CA LEU A 60 0.37 -7.50 -14.92
C LEU A 60 1.35 -7.18 -16.04
N THR A 61 0.86 -6.82 -17.21
CA THR A 61 1.70 -6.41 -18.35
C THR A 61 2.54 -5.17 -17.99
N SER A 62 1.92 -4.18 -17.35
CA SER A 62 2.62 -2.97 -16.90
C SER A 62 3.71 -3.30 -15.88
N LEU A 63 3.42 -4.22 -14.94
CA LEU A 63 4.42 -4.65 -13.95
C LEU A 63 5.59 -5.38 -14.58
N CYS A 64 5.36 -6.16 -15.64
CA CYS A 64 6.44 -6.82 -16.36
C CYS A 64 7.32 -5.84 -17.15
N SER A 65 6.73 -4.74 -17.64
CA SER A 65 7.45 -3.71 -18.37
C SER A 65 8.25 -2.78 -17.46
N ASN A 66 7.71 -2.47 -16.27
CA ASN A 66 8.37 -1.62 -15.29
C ASN A 66 8.00 -2.11 -13.88
N SER A 67 8.96 -2.74 -13.23
CA SER A 67 8.75 -3.32 -11.90
C SER A 67 8.73 -2.29 -10.77
N LEU A 68 9.19 -1.05 -11.02
CA LEU A 68 9.21 -0.01 -9.99
C LEU A 68 7.79 0.49 -9.77
N VAL A 69 7.31 0.36 -8.54
CA VAL A 69 5.92 0.68 -8.19
C VAL A 69 5.87 1.50 -6.92
N THR A 70 4.75 2.18 -6.74
CA THR A 70 4.41 2.89 -5.51
C THR A 70 3.12 2.31 -4.96
N PHE A 71 3.09 2.07 -3.67
CA PHE A 71 1.95 1.51 -2.97
C PHE A 71 1.53 2.46 -1.83
N GLU A 72 0.24 2.65 -1.66
CA GLU A 72 -0.27 3.54 -0.62
C GLU A 72 -1.44 2.87 0.11
N THR A 73 -1.49 3.08 1.41
CA THR A 73 -2.70 2.81 2.19
C THR A 73 -2.93 3.95 3.17
N ASP A 74 -4.17 4.09 3.60
CA ASP A 74 -4.52 5.07 4.62
C ASP A 74 -5.57 4.49 5.57
N SER A 75 -5.68 5.11 6.72
CA SER A 75 -6.71 4.80 7.71
C SER A 75 -7.03 6.06 8.48
N TRP A 76 -8.22 6.12 9.05
CA TRP A 76 -8.60 7.26 9.87
C TRP A 76 -9.67 6.87 10.88
N ASN A 77 -9.75 7.67 11.92
CA ASN A 77 -10.83 7.66 12.89
C ASN A 77 -11.27 9.12 13.11
N GLU A 78 -12.03 9.38 14.17
CA GLU A 78 -12.51 10.74 14.45
C GLU A 78 -11.43 11.70 14.90
N ILE A 79 -10.29 11.19 15.36
CA ILE A 79 -9.21 11.98 15.95
C ILE A 79 -8.05 12.20 14.99
N ALA A 80 -7.71 11.18 14.22
CA ALA A 80 -6.50 11.21 13.40
C ALA A 80 -6.65 10.39 12.14
N GLY A 81 -5.86 10.73 11.14
CA GLY A 81 -5.66 9.95 9.94
C GLY A 81 -4.20 9.55 9.79
N TYR A 82 -3.97 8.48 9.07
CA TYR A 82 -2.64 7.95 8.78
C TYR A 82 -2.53 7.63 7.30
N SER A 83 -1.38 7.94 6.73
CA SER A 83 -1.08 7.60 5.34
C SER A 83 0.31 6.97 5.28
N VAL A 84 0.43 5.86 4.58
CA VAL A 84 1.71 5.16 4.38
C VAL A 84 1.94 4.97 2.90
N VAL A 85 3.13 5.35 2.46
CA VAL A 85 3.57 5.18 1.07
C VAL A 85 4.81 4.31 1.06
N ALA A 86 4.77 3.24 0.29
CA ALA A 86 5.89 2.33 0.10
C ALA A 86 6.27 2.30 -1.38
N LYS A 87 7.56 2.30 -1.65
CA LYS A 87 8.10 2.19 -3.00
C LYS A 87 8.99 0.97 -3.08
N GLY A 88 8.98 0.31 -4.21
CA GLY A 88 9.79 -0.87 -4.38
C GLY A 88 9.64 -1.50 -5.75
N HIS A 89 10.10 -2.73 -5.85
CA HIS A 89 10.09 -3.50 -7.08
C HIS A 89 9.11 -4.65 -6.98
N ALA A 90 8.22 -4.75 -7.96
CA ALA A 90 7.22 -5.80 -8.02
C ALA A 90 7.71 -6.95 -8.90
N ALA A 91 7.42 -8.16 -8.50
CA ALA A 91 7.70 -9.36 -9.28
C ALA A 91 6.60 -10.39 -9.06
N PRO A 92 6.20 -11.11 -10.11
CA PRO A 92 5.28 -12.24 -9.95
C PRO A 92 5.90 -13.32 -9.06
N VAL A 93 5.07 -13.94 -8.23
CA VAL A 93 5.46 -15.09 -7.41
C VAL A 93 5.23 -16.33 -8.25
N THR A 94 6.30 -17.02 -8.62
CA THR A 94 6.25 -18.18 -9.52
C THR A 94 6.72 -19.47 -8.89
N ASP A 95 7.50 -19.40 -7.81
CA ASP A 95 8.01 -20.57 -7.11
C ASP A 95 6.88 -21.23 -6.30
N GLU A 96 6.72 -22.54 -6.44
CA GLU A 96 5.63 -23.28 -5.79
C GLU A 96 5.67 -23.19 -4.26
N ALA A 97 6.85 -23.25 -3.68
CA ALA A 97 7.01 -23.12 -2.23
C ALA A 97 6.63 -21.72 -1.74
N GLU A 98 7.02 -20.70 -2.50
CA GLU A 98 6.66 -19.32 -2.19
C GLU A 98 5.16 -19.09 -2.36
N ILE A 99 4.56 -19.64 -3.41
CA ILE A 99 3.09 -19.57 -3.61
C ILE A 99 2.36 -20.15 -2.39
N ALA A 100 2.81 -21.30 -1.88
CA ALA A 100 2.20 -21.90 -0.70
C ALA A 100 2.32 -21.00 0.54
N GLN A 101 3.46 -20.34 0.72
CA GLN A 101 3.65 -19.38 1.81
C GLN A 101 2.71 -18.17 1.68
N VAL A 102 2.55 -17.68 0.48
CA VAL A 102 1.68 -16.53 0.21
C VAL A 102 0.22 -16.91 0.40
N GLU A 103 -0.18 -18.09 -0.03
CA GLU A 103 -1.55 -18.57 0.20
C GLU A 103 -1.88 -18.67 1.69
N ALA A 104 -0.90 -19.00 2.52
CA ALA A 104 -1.06 -19.05 3.97
C ALA A 104 -1.32 -17.67 4.61
N LEU A 105 -1.05 -16.58 3.92
CA LEU A 105 -1.34 -15.22 4.41
C LEU A 105 -2.83 -14.90 4.42
N GLY A 106 -3.66 -15.73 3.79
CA GLY A 106 -5.10 -15.55 3.81
C GLY A 106 -5.62 -14.40 2.97
N LEU A 107 -4.92 -14.04 1.90
CA LEU A 107 -5.37 -13.02 0.98
C LEU A 107 -6.67 -13.45 0.29
N ARG A 108 -7.69 -12.62 0.41
CA ARG A 108 -8.99 -12.86 -0.22
C ARG A 108 -9.31 -11.74 -1.18
N PRO A 109 -9.57 -12.04 -2.46
CA PRO A 109 -10.00 -11.01 -3.40
C PRO A 109 -11.41 -10.53 -3.05
N TRP A 110 -11.70 -9.25 -3.31
CA TRP A 110 -13.04 -8.71 -3.17
C TRP A 110 -14.01 -9.34 -4.17
N VAL A 111 -13.48 -9.66 -5.34
CA VAL A 111 -14.27 -10.27 -6.40
C VAL A 111 -13.70 -11.65 -6.68
N PRO A 112 -14.53 -12.70 -6.72
CA PRO A 112 -14.05 -14.03 -7.08
C PRO A 112 -13.45 -14.01 -8.48
N THR A 113 -12.21 -14.50 -8.59
CA THR A 113 -11.52 -14.61 -9.88
C THR A 113 -11.07 -16.04 -10.10
N VAL A 114 -11.15 -16.50 -11.33
CA VAL A 114 -10.84 -17.88 -11.67
C VAL A 114 -9.33 -18.10 -11.72
N LYS A 115 -8.58 -17.10 -12.17
CA LYS A 115 -7.12 -17.15 -12.24
C LYS A 115 -6.54 -15.96 -11.50
N THR A 116 -5.56 -16.23 -10.67
CA THR A 116 -4.88 -15.18 -9.94
C THR A 116 -3.40 -15.45 -9.91
N THR A 117 -2.65 -14.41 -10.15
CA THR A 117 -1.21 -14.40 -9.97
C THR A 117 -0.90 -13.61 -8.72
N PHE A 118 -0.06 -14.15 -7.85
CA PHE A 118 0.46 -13.40 -6.73
C PHE A 118 1.62 -12.52 -7.19
N VAL A 119 1.66 -11.32 -6.69
CA VAL A 119 2.75 -10.37 -6.94
C VAL A 119 3.31 -9.93 -5.60
N ARG A 120 4.62 -9.90 -5.50
CA ARG A 120 5.32 -9.41 -4.31
C ARG A 120 6.02 -8.10 -4.66
N ILE A 121 5.84 -7.12 -3.80
CA ILE A 121 6.58 -5.85 -3.87
C ILE A 121 7.67 -5.91 -2.81
N TYR A 122 8.92 -5.90 -3.25
CA TYR A 122 10.07 -5.77 -2.37
C TYR A 122 10.27 -4.29 -2.07
N VAL A 123 9.94 -3.89 -0.86
CA VAL A 123 9.91 -2.48 -0.48
C VAL A 123 11.32 -1.97 -0.25
N THR A 124 11.68 -0.89 -0.93
CA THR A 124 12.97 -0.23 -0.78
C THR A 124 12.90 1.05 0.02
N SER A 125 11.73 1.68 0.09
CA SER A 125 11.51 2.82 0.96
C SER A 125 10.07 2.83 1.44
N ILE A 126 9.88 3.29 2.67
CA ILE A 126 8.55 3.43 3.27
C ILE A 126 8.52 4.73 4.07
N SER A 127 7.43 5.46 3.97
CA SER A 127 7.20 6.66 4.74
C SER A 127 5.77 6.68 5.24
N GLY A 128 5.56 7.28 6.40
CA GLY A 128 4.25 7.40 6.98
C GLY A 128 4.02 8.77 7.57
N ARG A 129 2.78 9.22 7.57
CA ARG A 129 2.37 10.49 8.15
C ARG A 129 1.11 10.29 8.97
N LYS A 130 1.05 11.04 10.06
CA LYS A 130 -0.14 11.15 10.90
C LYS A 130 -0.71 12.55 10.72
N PHE A 131 -2.01 12.61 10.51
CA PHE A 131 -2.76 13.85 10.42
C PHE A 131 -3.63 13.96 11.66
N SER A 132 -3.38 14.96 12.50
CA SER A 132 -4.22 15.20 13.68
C SER A 132 -5.40 16.06 13.26
N PHE A 133 -6.61 15.52 13.41
CA PHE A 133 -7.82 16.24 13.08
C PHE A 133 -8.11 17.28 14.15
N GLY A 134 -8.66 18.38 13.74
CA GLY A 134 -8.99 19.47 14.64
C GLY A 134 -10.04 20.35 14.01
N GLN A 135 -10.24 21.50 14.64
CA GLN A 135 -11.18 22.48 14.14
C GLN A 135 -10.68 23.04 12.78
N ASP A 136 -11.62 23.22 11.86
CA ASP A 136 -11.32 23.84 10.57
C ASP A 136 -10.74 25.25 10.80
N PRO A 137 -9.52 25.53 10.31
CA PRO A 137 -8.92 26.86 10.49
C PRO A 137 -9.76 28.00 9.93
N ILE A 138 -10.53 27.76 8.89
CA ILE A 138 -11.41 28.77 8.29
C ILE A 138 -12.54 29.14 9.24
N GLU A 139 -13.07 28.18 9.98
CA GLU A 139 -14.16 28.43 10.92
C GLU A 139 -13.75 29.29 12.11
N LYS A 140 -12.46 29.28 12.47
CA LYS A 140 -11.94 30.14 13.55
C LYS A 140 -12.09 31.61 13.27
N TYR A 141 -12.19 32.00 12.02
CA TYR A 141 -12.17 33.38 11.61
C TYR A 141 -13.52 33.86 11.05
N ARG A 142 -14.55 33.09 11.25
CA ARG A 142 -15.90 33.46 10.86
C ARG A 142 -16.63 34.23 11.97
#